data_988a393dfd0a0d7157589c4b8e96d078
#
_entry.id   988a393dfd0a0d7157589c4b8e96d078
#
_cell.length_a   1.000
_cell.length_b   1.000
_cell.length_c   1.000
_cell.angle_alpha   90.00
_cell.angle_beta   90.00
_cell.angle_gamma   90.00
#
_symmetry.space_group_name_H-M   'P 1'
#
loop_
_entity.id
_entity.type
_entity.pdbx_description
1 polymer ?
#
loop_
_entity_poly.entity_id
_entity_poly.type
_entity_poly.pdbx_seq_one_letter_code
_entity_poly.pdbx_strand_id
1 'polypeptide(L)'
;MKFHYGRPQTHYEAWYHRSQGRIEVGLHFEGSRKLNEACLEFFRAHMVEVKGGLPNAELEPWDRGWARLYETFPATSLDHEALAATAGRVAAYVIILQPLLDQFWSEQDGPA
;
A
#
# COMPACT_ATOMS: atom_id res chain seq x y z
N MET A 1 0.83 4.44 -11.90
CA MET A 1 -0.06 3.29 -12.00
C MET A 1 -0.85 3.15 -10.70
N LYS A 2 -2.14 2.88 -10.83
CA LYS A 2 -3.06 2.81 -9.69
C LYS A 2 -4.14 1.76 -10.00
N PHE A 3 -4.43 0.86 -9.05
CA PHE A 3 -5.50 -0.14 -9.22
C PHE A 3 -6.06 -0.60 -7.88
N HIS A 4 -7.25 -1.22 -7.89
CA HIS A 4 -7.92 -1.71 -6.70
C HIS A 4 -8.75 -2.97 -7.01
N TYR A 5 -9.17 -3.65 -5.94
CA TYR A 5 -10.00 -4.86 -6.03
C TYR A 5 -11.42 -4.56 -5.50
N GLY A 6 -12.12 -3.65 -6.19
CA GLY A 6 -13.52 -3.32 -5.88
C GLY A 6 -13.73 -2.16 -4.90
N ARG A 7 -12.69 -1.68 -4.23
CA ARG A 7 -12.77 -0.60 -3.24
C ARG A 7 -11.77 0.50 -3.57
N PRO A 8 -12.14 1.49 -4.37
CA PRO A 8 -11.20 2.51 -4.83
C PRO A 8 -10.60 3.38 -3.72
N GLN A 9 -11.24 3.46 -2.56
CA GLN A 9 -10.71 4.20 -1.40
C GLN A 9 -9.44 3.55 -0.83
N THR A 10 -9.23 2.26 -1.11
CA THR A 10 -8.03 1.52 -0.73
C THR A 10 -7.48 0.90 -2.00
N HIS A 11 -6.40 1.48 -2.50
CA HIS A 11 -5.86 1.09 -3.80
C HIS A 11 -4.33 0.99 -3.75
N TYR A 12 -3.80 0.19 -4.66
CA TYR A 12 -2.35 0.03 -4.82
C TYR A 12 -1.85 1.07 -5.81
N GLU A 13 -0.65 1.60 -5.55
CA GLU A 13 0.02 2.55 -6.43
C GLU A 13 1.48 2.20 -6.60
N ALA A 14 2.01 2.51 -7.78
CA ALA A 14 3.44 2.53 -8.05
C ALA A 14 3.77 3.84 -8.76
N TRP A 15 4.72 4.60 -8.23
CA TRP A 15 5.13 5.90 -8.74
C TRP A 15 6.63 5.99 -8.88
N TYR A 16 7.06 6.55 -10.00
CA TYR A 16 8.45 6.90 -10.21
C TYR A 16 8.66 8.37 -9.84
N HIS A 17 9.34 8.59 -8.72
CA HIS A 17 9.74 9.94 -8.28
C HIS A 17 11.06 10.28 -8.94
N ARG A 18 10.98 10.73 -10.19
CA ARG A 18 12.13 10.93 -11.07
C ARG A 18 13.17 11.88 -10.47
N SER A 19 12.74 13.00 -9.90
CA SER A 19 13.65 14.00 -9.31
C SER A 19 14.39 13.46 -8.08
N GLN A 20 13.86 12.44 -7.44
CA GLN A 20 14.44 11.83 -6.25
C GLN A 20 15.15 10.50 -6.56
N GLY A 21 15.07 10.03 -7.79
CA GLY A 21 15.71 8.79 -8.21
C GLY A 21 15.21 7.56 -7.49
N ARG A 22 13.89 7.48 -7.25
CA ARG A 22 13.31 6.34 -6.53
C ARG A 22 11.91 6.00 -7.03
N ILE A 23 11.53 4.76 -6.80
CA ILE A 23 10.17 4.26 -7.06
C ILE A 23 9.50 4.00 -5.72
N GLU A 24 8.25 4.40 -5.60
CA GLU A 24 7.39 4.10 -4.46
C GLU A 24 6.38 3.03 -4.89
N VAL A 25 6.17 2.04 -4.04
CA VAL A 25 5.13 1.01 -4.20
C VAL A 25 4.37 0.93 -2.88
N GLY A 26 3.04 0.86 -2.94
CA GLY A 26 2.28 0.74 -1.70
C GLY A 26 0.79 0.60 -1.86
N LEU A 27 0.14 0.47 -0.71
CA LEU A 27 -1.30 0.49 -0.55
C LEU A 27 -1.68 1.83 0.08
N HIS A 28 -2.57 2.56 -0.59
CA HIS A 28 -3.00 3.89 -0.18
C HIS A 28 -4.42 3.87 0.37
N PHE A 29 -4.65 4.61 1.44
CA PHE A 29 -5.95 4.79 2.08
C PHE A 29 -6.39 6.23 1.83
N GLU A 30 -7.27 6.42 0.83
CA GLU A 30 -7.67 7.75 0.34
C GLU A 30 -9.19 7.87 0.29
N GLY A 31 -9.85 7.44 1.34
CA GLY A 31 -11.28 7.62 1.52
C GLY A 31 -11.58 8.76 2.48
N SER A 32 -12.67 8.63 3.24
CA SER A 32 -13.00 9.58 4.31
C SER A 32 -11.94 9.52 5.40
N ARG A 33 -11.82 10.60 6.18
CA ARG A 33 -10.90 10.63 7.32
C ARG A 33 -11.14 9.46 8.27
N LYS A 34 -12.40 9.18 8.57
CA LYS A 34 -12.77 8.07 9.46
C LYS A 34 -12.32 6.72 8.91
N LEU A 35 -12.51 6.49 7.62
CA LEU A 35 -12.06 5.26 6.97
C LEU A 35 -10.53 5.14 7.00
N ASN A 36 -9.84 6.22 6.66
CA ASN A 36 -8.37 6.22 6.63
C ASN A 36 -7.79 5.93 8.01
N GLU A 37 -8.37 6.52 9.06
CA GLU A 37 -7.97 6.26 10.44
C GLU A 37 -8.21 4.80 10.85
N ALA A 38 -9.35 4.24 10.43
CA ALA A 38 -9.67 2.83 10.69
C ALA A 38 -8.68 1.90 9.99
N CYS A 39 -8.31 2.19 8.74
CA CYS A 39 -7.28 1.44 8.00
C CYS A 39 -5.93 1.53 8.71
N LEU A 40 -5.53 2.73 9.10
CA LEU A 40 -4.26 2.97 9.77
C LEU A 40 -4.17 2.16 11.07
N GLU A 41 -5.22 2.17 11.86
CA GLU A 41 -5.28 1.42 13.12
C GLU A 41 -5.26 -0.09 12.88
N PHE A 42 -6.03 -0.57 11.92
CA PHE A 42 -6.06 -2.00 11.57
C PHE A 42 -4.68 -2.50 11.16
N PHE A 43 -4.02 -1.81 10.23
CA PHE A 43 -2.70 -2.23 9.75
C PHE A 43 -1.62 -2.03 10.80
N ARG A 44 -1.75 -1.03 11.68
CA ARG A 44 -0.83 -0.88 12.81
C ARG A 44 -0.85 -2.13 13.70
N ALA A 45 -2.05 -2.68 13.94
CA ALA A 45 -2.21 -3.89 14.74
C ALA A 45 -1.67 -5.14 14.04
N HIS A 46 -1.51 -5.10 12.72
CA HIS A 46 -1.04 -6.25 11.91
C HIS A 46 0.39 -6.08 11.38
N MET A 47 1.13 -5.07 11.86
CA MET A 47 2.46 -4.77 11.30
C MET A 47 3.48 -5.90 11.49
N VAL A 48 3.36 -6.72 12.52
CA VAL A 48 4.24 -7.88 12.69
C VAL A 48 4.08 -8.85 11.50
N GLU A 49 2.84 -9.14 11.12
CA GLU A 49 2.54 -9.99 9.96
C GLU A 49 3.02 -9.34 8.66
N VAL A 50 2.71 -8.05 8.49
CA VAL A 50 3.10 -7.28 7.30
C VAL A 50 4.61 -7.32 7.13
N LYS A 51 5.37 -7.00 8.17
CA LYS A 51 6.83 -6.96 8.09
C LYS A 51 7.46 -8.33 7.92
N GLY A 52 6.75 -9.40 8.27
CA GLY A 52 7.19 -10.76 7.98
C GLY A 52 7.33 -11.04 6.49
N GLY A 53 6.47 -10.44 5.66
CA GLY A 53 6.52 -10.58 4.20
C GLY A 53 7.05 -9.34 3.48
N LEU A 54 6.96 -8.16 4.11
CA LEU A 54 7.35 -6.87 3.56
C LEU A 54 8.22 -6.14 4.59
N PRO A 55 9.49 -6.55 4.77
CA PRO A 55 10.31 -6.04 5.88
C PRO A 55 10.61 -4.53 5.80
N ASN A 56 10.56 -3.94 4.61
CA ASN A 56 10.83 -2.52 4.41
C ASN A 56 9.57 -1.66 4.37
N ALA A 57 8.39 -2.25 4.58
CA ALA A 57 7.14 -1.50 4.53
C ALA A 57 7.02 -0.54 5.71
N GLU A 58 6.58 0.68 5.42
CA GLU A 58 6.31 1.72 6.40
C GLU A 58 4.83 2.09 6.36
N LEU A 59 4.24 2.31 7.52
CA LEU A 59 2.86 2.75 7.66
C LEU A 59 2.85 4.16 8.21
N GLU A 60 2.25 5.11 7.47
CA GLU A 60 2.22 6.49 7.92
C GLU A 60 0.93 7.22 7.50
N PRO A 61 0.43 8.14 8.33
CA PRO A 61 -0.53 9.13 7.88
C PRO A 61 0.19 10.15 7.01
N TRP A 62 -0.51 10.72 6.04
CA TRP A 62 0.06 11.79 5.26
C TRP A 62 -1.01 12.77 4.80
N ASP A 63 -0.71 13.60 3.85
CA ASP A 63 -1.49 14.74 3.41
C ASP A 63 -3.01 14.47 3.31
N ARG A 64 -3.83 15.47 3.66
CA ARG A 64 -5.31 15.47 3.53
C ARG A 64 -6.03 14.42 4.39
N GLY A 65 -5.40 13.93 5.43
CA GLY A 65 -5.96 12.87 6.26
C GLY A 65 -5.88 11.49 5.61
N TRP A 66 -5.12 11.36 4.55
CA TRP A 66 -4.82 10.10 3.90
C TRP A 66 -3.76 9.32 4.69
N ALA A 67 -3.61 8.05 4.38
CA ALA A 67 -2.56 7.20 4.96
C ALA A 67 -2.05 6.24 3.89
N ARG A 68 -0.90 5.66 4.14
CA ARG A 68 -0.32 4.69 3.21
C ARG A 68 0.58 3.69 3.92
N LEU A 69 0.66 2.51 3.32
CA LEU A 69 1.56 1.43 3.71
C LEU A 69 2.43 1.15 2.49
N TYR A 70 3.71 1.49 2.55
CA TYR A 70 4.52 1.64 1.35
C TYR A 70 6.00 1.39 1.60
N GLU A 71 6.75 1.27 0.53
CA GLU A 71 8.21 1.34 0.56
C GLU A 71 8.73 2.03 -0.69
N THR A 72 9.97 2.47 -0.65
CA THR A 72 10.66 3.05 -1.79
C THR A 72 11.96 2.30 -2.05
N PHE A 73 12.40 2.30 -3.30
CA PHE A 73 13.70 1.74 -3.66
C PHE A 73 14.35 2.59 -4.77
N PRO A 74 15.69 2.61 -4.84
CA PRO A 74 16.39 3.45 -5.82
C PRO A 74 16.13 3.01 -7.25
N ALA A 75 15.97 4.00 -8.16
CA ALA A 75 15.88 3.77 -9.59
C ALA A 75 16.30 5.04 -10.31
N THR A 76 17.32 4.96 -11.15
CA THR A 76 17.82 6.11 -11.92
C THR A 76 17.05 6.31 -13.22
N SER A 77 16.35 5.28 -13.67
CA SER A 77 15.53 5.32 -14.89
C SER A 77 14.49 4.20 -14.83
N LEU A 78 13.46 4.28 -15.68
CA LEU A 78 12.48 3.21 -15.85
C LEU A 78 12.97 2.21 -16.90
N ASP A 79 14.14 1.64 -16.68
CA ASP A 79 14.68 0.60 -17.54
C ASP A 79 14.01 -0.76 -17.25
N HIS A 80 14.42 -1.78 -18.00
CA HIS A 80 13.85 -3.12 -17.88
C HIS A 80 13.97 -3.70 -16.48
N GLU A 81 15.12 -3.49 -15.84
CA GLU A 81 15.39 -3.97 -14.48
C GLU A 81 14.50 -3.27 -13.46
N ALA A 82 14.36 -1.94 -13.56
CA ALA A 82 13.50 -1.16 -12.67
C ALA A 82 12.03 -1.55 -12.83
N LEU A 83 11.57 -1.79 -14.05
CA LEU A 83 10.19 -2.23 -14.30
C LEU A 83 9.93 -3.62 -13.74
N ALA A 84 10.87 -4.54 -13.91
CA ALA A 84 10.76 -5.89 -13.35
C ALA A 84 10.74 -5.87 -11.82
N ALA A 85 11.62 -5.06 -11.21
CA ALA A 85 11.65 -4.89 -9.76
C ALA A 85 10.34 -4.30 -9.23
N THR A 86 9.79 -3.30 -9.92
CA THR A 86 8.50 -2.69 -9.56
C THR A 86 7.37 -3.72 -9.61
N ALA A 87 7.29 -4.48 -10.69
CA ALA A 87 6.26 -5.50 -10.84
C ALA A 87 6.34 -6.54 -9.73
N GLY A 88 7.54 -6.98 -9.38
CA GLY A 88 7.77 -7.92 -8.28
C GLY A 88 7.34 -7.36 -6.93
N ARG A 89 7.64 -6.10 -6.65
CA ARG A 89 7.23 -5.47 -5.39
C ARG A 89 5.72 -5.25 -5.32
N VAL A 90 5.09 -4.81 -6.40
CA VAL A 90 3.63 -4.67 -6.46
C VAL A 90 2.97 -6.03 -6.18
N ALA A 91 3.43 -7.09 -6.81
CA ALA A 91 2.91 -8.43 -6.59
C ALA A 91 3.06 -8.86 -5.12
N ALA A 92 4.22 -8.60 -4.51
CA ALA A 92 4.45 -8.92 -3.10
C ALA A 92 3.48 -8.16 -2.19
N TYR A 93 3.24 -6.87 -2.45
CA TYR A 93 2.28 -6.08 -1.68
C TYR A 93 0.87 -6.65 -1.79
N VAL A 94 0.43 -7.00 -2.99
CA VAL A 94 -0.90 -7.60 -3.19
C VAL A 94 -1.02 -8.92 -2.45
N ILE A 95 -0.04 -9.80 -2.59
CA ILE A 95 -0.06 -11.14 -1.96
C ILE A 95 -0.13 -11.05 -0.44
N ILE A 96 0.63 -10.15 0.16
CA ILE A 96 0.67 -9.99 1.62
C ILE A 96 -0.52 -9.18 2.14
N LEU A 97 -0.87 -8.09 1.48
CA LEU A 97 -1.82 -7.13 2.02
C LEU A 97 -3.27 -7.39 1.65
N GLN A 98 -3.55 -7.95 0.46
CA GLN A 98 -4.94 -8.10 0.03
C GLN A 98 -5.77 -9.01 0.96
N PRO A 99 -5.24 -10.15 1.47
CA PRO A 99 -6.01 -10.93 2.46
C PRO A 99 -6.34 -10.15 3.72
N LEU A 100 -5.42 -9.31 4.22
CA LEU A 100 -5.65 -8.46 5.38
C LEU A 100 -6.67 -7.37 5.06
N LEU A 101 -6.56 -6.77 3.89
CA LEU A 101 -7.50 -5.74 3.43
C LEU A 101 -8.91 -6.31 3.27
N ASP A 102 -9.04 -7.52 2.76
CA ASP A 102 -10.33 -8.21 2.67
C ASP A 102 -10.93 -8.46 4.06
N GLN A 103 -10.10 -8.83 5.02
CA GLN A 103 -10.53 -8.98 6.42
C GLN A 103 -11.00 -7.62 6.97
N PHE A 104 -10.25 -6.56 6.75
CA PHE A 104 -10.63 -5.21 7.17
C PHE A 104 -12.01 -4.83 6.64
N TRP A 105 -12.23 -4.98 5.33
CA TRP A 105 -13.50 -4.61 4.72
C TRP A 105 -14.65 -5.50 5.20
N SER A 106 -14.41 -6.78 5.43
CA SER A 106 -15.39 -7.69 5.99
C SER A 106 -15.85 -7.22 7.38
N GLU A 107 -14.91 -6.76 8.21
CA GLU A 107 -15.20 -6.23 9.55
C GLU A 107 -15.93 -4.89 9.47
N GLN A 108 -15.58 -4.02 8.52
CA GLN A 108 -16.25 -2.73 8.32
C GLN A 108 -17.68 -2.90 7.82
N ASP A 109 -17.92 -3.84 6.92
CA ASP A 109 -19.27 -4.09 6.40
C ASP A 109 -20.18 -4.72 7.47
N GLY A 110 -19.57 -5.32 8.49
CA GLY A 110 -20.29 -5.93 9.61
C GLY A 110 -20.97 -7.24 9.21
N PRO A 111 -21.63 -7.89 10.17
CA PRO A 111 -22.44 -9.07 9.87
C PRO A 111 -23.64 -8.66 9.01
N ALA A 112 -23.98 -9.49 8.05
CA ALA A 112 -25.13 -9.26 7.16
C ALA A 112 -26.44 -9.29 7.95
#